data_c35adcc257319071adf72d9f1c9315b9
#
_entry.id   c35adcc257319071adf72d9f1c9315b9
#
_cell.length_a   1.000
_cell.length_b   1.000
_cell.length_c   1.000
_cell.angle_alpha   90.00
_cell.angle_beta   90.00
_cell.angle_gamma   90.00
#
_symmetry.space_group_name_H-M   'P 1'
#
loop_
_entity.id
_entity.type
_entity.pdbx_description
1 polymer ?
#
loop_
_entity_poly.entity_id
_entity_poly.type
_entity_poly.pdbx_seq_one_letter_code
_entity_poly.pdbx_strand_id
1 'polypeptide(L)'
;LIPLQAMLDAGKYFLLKQQRSTGVSEKELIRIAILSMGLDELGPFNPEERIIEYLLRNKADYKLVNLSLTDFADETASESPAPGGGSIAAYVGALGAALATMVANLSSHKKGWDDRWEEFSHWAEKGQGYKNELTRLVDADTRAFNGIMDAFGLPKGTEEEKALRTRAIAAATKTAIEIPLRVMEVAYASMDVIRTMAERGNPNSVSDAGVGALCARAGVMGAFMNVRINAAGYADKAFAADSIAKGKKLEDQAMEMEARILAIVNQKIGS
;
A
#
# COMPACT_ATOMS: atom_id res chain seq x y z
N LEU A 1 14.33 -11.82 23.60
CA LEU A 1 14.12 -11.31 22.24
C LEU A 1 13.35 -12.35 21.43
N ILE A 2 12.39 -11.90 20.61
CA ILE A 2 11.51 -12.77 19.80
C ILE A 2 11.58 -12.30 18.34
N PRO A 3 11.71 -13.20 17.35
CA PRO A 3 11.59 -12.84 15.94
C PRO A 3 10.17 -12.34 15.63
N LEU A 4 10.07 -11.30 14.78
CA LEU A 4 8.78 -10.74 14.36
C LEU A 4 7.85 -11.82 13.78
N GLN A 5 8.38 -12.68 12.92
CA GLN A 5 7.58 -13.74 12.29
C GLN A 5 6.92 -14.66 13.32
N ALA A 6 7.64 -15.02 14.40
CA ALA A 6 7.08 -15.85 15.47
C ALA A 6 5.90 -15.15 16.18
N MET A 7 5.97 -13.83 16.38
CA MET A 7 4.86 -13.05 16.94
C MET A 7 3.66 -13.02 16.00
N LEU A 8 3.90 -12.85 14.70
CA LEU A 8 2.83 -12.83 13.70
C LEU A 8 2.14 -14.19 13.59
N ASP A 9 2.91 -15.27 13.57
CA ASP A 9 2.39 -16.65 13.50
C ASP A 9 1.58 -16.99 14.75
N ALA A 10 2.05 -16.61 15.93
CA ALA A 10 1.31 -16.78 17.19
C ALA A 10 -0.01 -15.99 17.17
N GLY A 11 0.03 -14.72 16.75
CA GLY A 11 -1.19 -13.89 16.62
C GLY A 11 -2.23 -14.53 15.69
N LYS A 12 -1.79 -14.98 14.52
CA LYS A 12 -2.65 -15.70 13.56
C LYS A 12 -3.22 -16.99 14.16
N TYR A 13 -2.38 -17.80 14.78
CA TYR A 13 -2.81 -19.05 15.43
C TYR A 13 -3.95 -18.82 16.44
N PHE A 14 -3.83 -17.83 17.33
CA PHE A 14 -4.85 -17.56 18.32
C PHE A 14 -6.13 -16.97 17.72
N LEU A 15 -6.04 -16.16 16.66
CA LEU A 15 -7.23 -15.71 15.94
C LEU A 15 -7.95 -16.87 15.24
N LEU A 16 -7.24 -17.77 14.56
CA LEU A 16 -7.82 -18.96 13.92
C LEU A 16 -8.51 -19.86 14.97
N LYS A 17 -7.86 -20.09 16.12
CA LYS A 17 -8.44 -20.88 17.21
C LYS A 17 -9.75 -20.28 17.74
N GLN A 18 -9.92 -18.95 17.66
CA GLN A 18 -11.12 -18.24 18.05
C GLN A 18 -12.12 -18.06 16.90
N GLN A 19 -11.86 -18.63 15.72
CA GLN A 19 -12.65 -18.45 14.49
C GLN A 19 -12.81 -16.95 14.12
N ARG A 20 -11.71 -16.21 14.23
CA ARG A 20 -11.65 -14.77 13.93
C ARG A 20 -10.77 -14.51 12.72
N SER A 21 -11.10 -13.42 12.00
CA SER A 21 -10.31 -12.99 10.85
C SER A 21 -8.84 -12.76 11.22
N THR A 22 -7.94 -13.31 10.42
CA THR A 22 -6.50 -13.08 10.49
C THR A 22 -6.03 -11.92 9.60
N GLY A 23 -6.94 -11.33 8.83
CA GLY A 23 -6.70 -10.16 7.97
C GLY A 23 -6.65 -8.85 8.74
N VAL A 24 -5.90 -8.81 9.82
CA VAL A 24 -5.70 -7.64 10.70
C VAL A 24 -4.27 -7.08 10.54
N SER A 25 -4.01 -5.90 11.12
CA SER A 25 -2.69 -5.27 11.03
C SER A 25 -1.61 -6.06 11.77
N GLU A 26 -0.33 -5.88 11.38
CA GLU A 26 0.84 -6.42 12.09
C GLU A 26 0.79 -6.10 13.59
N LYS A 27 0.47 -4.83 13.91
CA LYS A 27 0.32 -4.37 15.30
C LYS A 27 -0.74 -5.16 16.07
N GLU A 28 -1.87 -5.47 15.43
CA GLU A 28 -2.94 -6.25 16.06
C GLU A 28 -2.54 -7.71 16.24
N LEU A 29 -1.86 -8.34 15.28
CA LEU A 29 -1.33 -9.69 15.43
C LEU A 29 -0.36 -9.78 16.62
N ILE A 30 0.56 -8.82 16.74
CA ILE A 30 1.48 -8.75 17.87
C ILE A 30 0.72 -8.58 19.20
N ARG A 31 -0.28 -7.69 19.23
CA ARG A 31 -1.12 -7.50 20.44
C ARG A 31 -1.81 -8.79 20.85
N ILE A 32 -2.41 -9.52 19.91
CA ILE A 32 -3.06 -10.81 20.17
C ILE A 32 -2.03 -11.83 20.69
N ALA A 33 -0.84 -11.88 20.09
CA ALA A 33 0.21 -12.78 20.54
C ALA A 33 0.64 -12.47 21.99
N ILE A 34 0.89 -11.21 22.32
CA ILE A 34 1.26 -10.78 23.68
C ILE A 34 0.22 -11.23 24.68
N LEU A 35 -1.06 -10.89 24.46
CA LEU A 35 -2.15 -11.22 25.38
C LEU A 35 -2.36 -12.74 25.50
N SER A 36 -2.37 -13.46 24.36
CA SER A 36 -2.70 -14.87 24.36
C SER A 36 -1.59 -15.79 24.89
N MET A 37 -0.33 -15.32 24.84
CA MET A 37 0.82 -16.03 25.41
C MET A 37 1.18 -15.57 26.82
N GLY A 38 0.46 -14.58 27.37
CA GLY A 38 0.74 -14.03 28.71
C GLY A 38 2.11 -13.34 28.80
N LEU A 39 2.61 -12.75 27.70
CA LEU A 39 3.97 -12.16 27.70
C LEU A 39 4.10 -10.92 28.59
N ASP A 40 3.00 -10.29 28.93
CA ASP A 40 2.89 -9.10 29.79
C ASP A 40 2.50 -9.41 31.24
N GLU A 41 2.28 -10.68 31.62
CA GLU A 41 1.90 -11.08 32.98
C GLU A 41 3.00 -10.82 34.02
N LEU A 42 4.27 -10.90 33.62
CA LEU A 42 5.42 -10.68 34.52
C LEU A 42 5.98 -9.24 34.45
N GLY A 43 5.44 -8.41 33.58
CA GLY A 43 5.83 -7.02 33.37
C GLY A 43 5.53 -6.55 31.95
N PRO A 44 5.52 -5.22 31.69
CA PRO A 44 5.16 -4.68 30.38
C PRO A 44 5.99 -5.27 29.25
N PHE A 45 5.33 -5.81 28.22
CA PHE A 45 5.99 -6.26 26.99
C PHE A 45 6.02 -5.11 25.98
N ASN A 46 7.19 -4.49 25.81
CA ASN A 46 7.39 -3.46 24.80
C ASN A 46 7.88 -4.09 23.48
N PRO A 47 7.06 -4.13 22.40
CA PRO A 47 7.47 -4.69 21.12
C PRO A 47 8.76 -4.07 20.55
N GLU A 48 8.95 -2.75 20.72
CA GLU A 48 10.14 -2.02 20.23
C GLU A 48 11.45 -2.46 20.89
N GLU A 49 11.36 -3.08 22.06
CA GLU A 49 12.52 -3.55 22.85
C GLU A 49 12.65 -5.07 22.85
N ARG A 50 11.63 -5.80 22.43
CA ARG A 50 11.56 -7.26 22.55
C ARG A 50 11.50 -7.99 21.20
N ILE A 51 11.11 -7.31 20.13
CA ILE A 51 11.10 -7.89 18.78
C ILE A 51 12.41 -7.54 18.07
N ILE A 52 13.11 -8.56 17.58
CA ILE A 52 14.45 -8.43 16.98
C ILE A 52 14.43 -7.43 15.82
N GLU A 53 13.50 -7.58 14.89
CA GLU A 53 13.42 -6.73 13.71
C GLU A 53 13.08 -5.28 14.06
N TYR A 54 12.38 -5.03 15.17
CA TYR A 54 12.07 -3.67 15.63
C TYR A 54 13.29 -3.01 16.25
N LEU A 55 14.10 -3.76 16.98
CA LEU A 55 15.39 -3.29 17.51
C LEU A 55 16.37 -2.92 16.39
N LEU A 56 16.34 -3.67 15.28
CA LEU A 56 17.22 -3.46 14.13
C LEU A 56 16.73 -2.34 13.19
N ARG A 57 15.51 -1.85 13.37
CA ARG A 57 14.99 -0.71 12.58
C ARG A 57 15.86 0.52 12.85
N ASN A 58 16.34 1.13 11.78
CA ASN A 58 17.04 2.41 11.90
C ASN A 58 16.00 3.49 12.26
N LYS A 59 15.99 3.91 13.53
CA LYS A 59 15.06 4.95 14.04
C LYS A 59 15.34 6.34 13.44
N ALA A 60 16.49 6.53 12.77
CA ALA A 60 16.84 7.77 12.10
C ALA A 60 16.24 7.90 10.69
N ASP A 61 15.68 6.83 10.13
CA ASP A 61 15.04 6.91 8.83
C ASP A 61 13.72 7.70 8.93
N TYR A 62 13.78 8.94 8.47
CA TYR A 62 12.56 9.73 8.25
C TYR A 62 11.66 9.02 7.25
N LYS A 63 10.43 8.70 7.67
CA LYS A 63 9.44 8.03 6.83
C LYS A 63 8.14 8.83 6.85
N LEU A 64 7.65 9.16 5.68
CA LEU A 64 6.37 9.83 5.51
C LEU A 64 5.21 9.06 6.16
N VAL A 65 5.25 7.73 6.07
CA VAL A 65 4.22 6.85 6.66
C VAL A 65 4.16 6.86 8.19
N ASN A 66 5.13 7.46 8.86
CA ASN A 66 5.16 7.61 10.32
C ASN A 66 4.60 8.97 10.79
N LEU A 67 4.32 9.88 9.89
CA LEU A 67 3.73 11.18 10.21
C LEU A 67 2.27 11.03 10.66
N SER A 68 1.80 11.95 11.49
CA SER A 68 0.37 12.08 11.72
C SER A 68 -0.32 12.51 10.41
N LEU A 69 -1.64 12.33 10.32
CA LEU A 69 -2.39 12.78 9.14
C LEU A 69 -2.24 14.29 8.89
N THR A 70 -2.20 15.09 9.97
CA THR A 70 -2.01 16.53 9.88
C THR A 70 -0.61 16.85 9.38
N ASP A 71 0.43 16.28 10.01
CA ASP A 71 1.82 16.53 9.62
C ASP A 71 2.10 16.06 8.18
N PHE A 72 1.49 14.94 7.75
CA PHE A 72 1.61 14.47 6.37
C PHE A 72 0.95 15.44 5.37
N ALA A 73 -0.20 16.00 5.72
CA ALA A 73 -0.88 17.01 4.89
C ALA A 73 -0.09 18.32 4.86
N ASP A 74 0.43 18.77 6.00
CA ASP A 74 1.24 19.99 6.10
C ASP A 74 2.55 19.84 5.30
N GLU A 75 3.23 18.70 5.40
CA GLU A 75 4.43 18.41 4.58
C GLU A 75 4.10 18.39 3.08
N THR A 76 2.95 17.80 2.71
CA THR A 76 2.48 17.79 1.31
C THR A 76 2.18 19.20 0.79
N ALA A 77 1.70 20.09 1.65
CA ALA A 77 1.36 21.46 1.31
C ALA A 77 2.57 22.40 1.31
N SER A 78 3.72 21.95 1.78
CA SER A 78 4.93 22.76 1.89
C SER A 78 5.64 22.91 0.53
N GLU A 79 6.76 23.63 0.51
CA GLU A 79 7.67 23.70 -0.66
C GLU A 79 8.64 22.49 -0.73
N SER A 80 8.49 21.51 0.14
CA SER A 80 9.25 20.26 0.10
C SER A 80 8.97 19.51 -1.21
N PRO A 81 10.00 18.97 -1.88
CA PRO A 81 9.81 18.21 -3.11
C PRO A 81 9.14 16.85 -2.89
N ALA A 82 9.00 16.41 -1.65
CA ALA A 82 8.34 15.16 -1.24
C ALA A 82 7.61 15.35 0.11
N PRO A 83 6.38 14.77 0.27
CA PRO A 83 5.71 13.84 -0.63
C PRO A 83 5.16 14.51 -1.89
N GLY A 84 5.39 13.90 -3.03
CA GLY A 84 4.83 14.32 -4.32
C GLY A 84 3.59 13.49 -4.72
N GLY A 85 3.13 13.73 -5.96
CA GLY A 85 1.95 13.06 -6.51
C GLY A 85 2.03 11.53 -6.53
N GLY A 86 3.23 10.95 -6.66
CA GLY A 86 3.43 9.50 -6.64
C GLY A 86 3.21 8.91 -5.25
N SER A 87 3.78 9.53 -4.21
CA SER A 87 3.55 9.14 -2.81
C SER A 87 2.07 9.27 -2.42
N ILE A 88 1.40 10.35 -2.85
CA ILE A 88 -0.04 10.54 -2.63
C ILE A 88 -0.85 9.46 -3.35
N ALA A 89 -0.54 9.15 -4.61
CA ALA A 89 -1.22 8.10 -5.36
C ALA A 89 -1.11 6.73 -4.67
N ALA A 90 0.08 6.39 -4.15
CA ALA A 90 0.30 5.17 -3.38
C ALA A 90 -0.55 5.15 -2.09
N TYR A 91 -0.58 6.26 -1.35
CA TYR A 91 -1.35 6.34 -0.09
C TYR A 91 -2.86 6.27 -0.32
N VAL A 92 -3.38 6.98 -1.32
CA VAL A 92 -4.81 6.91 -1.69
C VAL A 92 -5.19 5.49 -2.11
N GLY A 93 -4.35 4.82 -2.90
CA GLY A 93 -4.54 3.40 -3.23
C GLY A 93 -4.53 2.50 -1.98
N ALA A 94 -3.65 2.77 -1.01
CA ALA A 94 -3.60 2.04 0.26
C ALA A 94 -4.89 2.20 1.07
N LEU A 95 -5.48 3.41 1.09
CA LEU A 95 -6.77 3.67 1.74
C LEU A 95 -7.90 2.90 1.07
N GLY A 96 -7.90 2.79 -0.27
CA GLY A 96 -8.85 1.96 -1.00
C GLY A 96 -8.80 0.48 -0.60
N ALA A 97 -7.59 -0.08 -0.55
CA ALA A 97 -7.37 -1.45 -0.09
C ALA A 97 -7.73 -1.63 1.40
N ALA A 98 -7.48 -0.62 2.23
CA ALA A 98 -7.85 -0.62 3.65
C ALA A 98 -9.36 -0.69 3.87
N LEU A 99 -10.15 0.09 3.11
CA LEU A 99 -11.62 0.06 3.17
C LEU A 99 -12.17 -1.31 2.78
N ALA A 100 -11.66 -1.91 1.70
CA ALA A 100 -12.05 -3.28 1.32
C ALA A 100 -11.72 -4.31 2.41
N THR A 101 -10.55 -4.17 3.03
CA THR A 101 -10.14 -5.02 4.16
C THR A 101 -11.07 -4.85 5.37
N MET A 102 -11.46 -3.62 5.67
CA MET A 102 -12.43 -3.31 6.72
C MET A 102 -13.77 -4.00 6.45
N VAL A 103 -14.30 -3.88 5.23
CA VAL A 103 -15.57 -4.54 4.86
C VAL A 103 -15.46 -6.06 4.99
N ALA A 104 -14.32 -6.65 4.60
CA ALA A 104 -14.08 -8.08 4.76
C ALA A 104 -14.05 -8.49 6.24
N ASN A 105 -13.34 -7.75 7.09
CA ASN A 105 -13.31 -8.02 8.54
C ASN A 105 -14.70 -7.88 9.19
N LEU A 106 -15.47 -6.84 8.83
CA LEU A 106 -16.83 -6.67 9.32
C LEU A 106 -17.77 -7.79 8.84
N SER A 107 -17.53 -8.33 7.64
CA SER A 107 -18.28 -9.45 7.09
C SER A 107 -17.95 -10.77 7.80
N SER A 108 -16.67 -10.99 8.12
CA SER A 108 -16.18 -12.16 8.85
C SER A 108 -16.82 -12.33 10.25
N HIS A 109 -17.22 -11.21 10.87
CA HIS A 109 -17.80 -11.18 12.20
C HIS A 109 -19.28 -10.80 12.23
N LYS A 110 -19.94 -10.80 11.06
CA LYS A 110 -21.36 -10.46 10.97
C LYS A 110 -22.20 -11.57 11.57
N LYS A 111 -23.04 -11.22 12.54
CA LYS A 111 -23.99 -12.15 13.18
C LYS A 111 -24.85 -12.89 12.12
N GLY A 112 -24.88 -14.20 12.21
CA GLY A 112 -25.59 -15.07 11.27
C GLY A 112 -24.80 -15.42 10.00
N TRP A 113 -23.51 -15.09 9.93
CA TRP A 113 -22.57 -15.46 8.87
C TRP A 113 -21.40 -16.29 9.40
N ASP A 114 -21.63 -17.00 10.50
CA ASP A 114 -20.58 -17.71 11.22
C ASP A 114 -19.92 -18.82 10.39
N ASP A 115 -20.61 -19.37 9.38
CA ASP A 115 -20.12 -20.33 8.41
C ASP A 115 -19.25 -19.72 7.28
N ARG A 116 -19.22 -18.38 7.20
CA ARG A 116 -18.50 -17.65 6.14
C ARG A 116 -17.28 -16.88 6.64
N TRP A 117 -16.93 -17.02 7.91
CA TRP A 117 -15.83 -16.24 8.48
C TRP A 117 -14.49 -16.50 7.80
N GLU A 118 -14.20 -17.74 7.39
CA GLU A 118 -12.96 -18.10 6.69
C GLU A 118 -12.88 -17.43 5.32
N GLU A 119 -13.98 -17.41 4.56
CA GLU A 119 -14.06 -16.74 3.27
C GLU A 119 -13.65 -15.27 3.41
N PHE A 120 -14.25 -14.56 4.34
CA PHE A 120 -13.98 -13.13 4.53
C PHE A 120 -12.62 -12.88 5.19
N SER A 121 -12.16 -13.77 6.06
CA SER A 121 -10.80 -13.70 6.59
C SER A 121 -9.74 -13.78 5.48
N HIS A 122 -9.92 -14.69 4.52
CA HIS A 122 -9.04 -14.79 3.36
C HIS A 122 -9.01 -13.49 2.53
N TRP A 123 -10.18 -12.88 2.27
CA TRP A 123 -10.25 -11.61 1.57
C TRP A 123 -9.62 -10.46 2.37
N ALA A 124 -9.78 -10.47 3.68
CA ALA A 124 -9.16 -9.48 4.55
C ALA A 124 -7.63 -9.61 4.55
N GLU A 125 -7.07 -10.82 4.59
CA GLU A 125 -5.62 -11.05 4.47
C GLU A 125 -5.07 -10.52 3.14
N LYS A 126 -5.76 -10.82 2.03
CA LYS A 126 -5.39 -10.34 0.70
C LYS A 126 -5.39 -8.81 0.63
N GLY A 127 -6.43 -8.18 1.18
CA GLY A 127 -6.54 -6.72 1.27
C GLY A 127 -5.44 -6.10 2.13
N GLN A 128 -5.10 -6.70 3.28
CA GLN A 128 -3.97 -6.27 4.11
C GLN A 128 -2.64 -6.33 3.36
N GLY A 129 -2.43 -7.36 2.55
CA GLY A 129 -1.23 -7.46 1.72
C GLY A 129 -1.09 -6.26 0.76
N TYR A 130 -2.15 -5.93 0.04
CA TYR A 130 -2.16 -4.78 -0.87
C TYR A 130 -1.99 -3.45 -0.12
N LYS A 131 -2.70 -3.25 0.98
CA LYS A 131 -2.57 -2.05 1.82
C LYS A 131 -1.13 -1.88 2.31
N ASN A 132 -0.51 -2.95 2.82
CA ASN A 132 0.85 -2.90 3.34
C ASN A 132 1.86 -2.56 2.23
N GLU A 133 1.72 -3.16 1.04
CA GLU A 133 2.61 -2.88 -0.07
C GLU A 133 2.47 -1.45 -0.58
N LEU A 134 1.24 -0.97 -0.77
CA LEU A 134 0.98 0.41 -1.18
C LEU A 134 1.50 1.43 -0.16
N THR A 135 1.34 1.15 1.14
CA THR A 135 1.92 1.99 2.21
C THR A 135 3.45 2.03 2.12
N ARG A 136 4.11 0.88 1.85
CA ARG A 136 5.57 0.85 1.64
C ARG A 136 6.00 1.63 0.39
N LEU A 137 5.16 1.66 -0.64
CA LEU A 137 5.45 2.38 -1.89
C LEU A 137 5.38 3.91 -1.72
N VAL A 138 4.70 4.44 -0.69
CA VAL A 138 4.73 5.89 -0.35
C VAL A 138 6.17 6.37 -0.16
N ASP A 139 6.92 5.73 0.73
CA ASP A 139 8.32 6.09 0.98
C ASP A 139 9.27 5.66 -0.15
N ALA A 140 8.90 4.60 -0.90
CA ALA A 140 9.69 4.16 -2.05
C ALA A 140 9.68 5.20 -3.19
N ASP A 141 8.54 5.86 -3.43
CA ASP A 141 8.42 6.94 -4.41
C ASP A 141 9.33 8.13 -4.04
N THR A 142 9.29 8.56 -2.78
CA THR A 142 10.17 9.62 -2.28
C THR A 142 11.65 9.25 -2.43
N ARG A 143 12.04 8.01 -2.09
CA ARG A 143 13.42 7.56 -2.28
C ARG A 143 13.84 7.52 -3.74
N ALA A 144 12.94 7.11 -4.64
CA ALA A 144 13.21 7.12 -6.08
C ALA A 144 13.46 8.54 -6.59
N PHE A 145 12.67 9.51 -6.15
CA PHE A 145 12.87 10.91 -6.46
C PHE A 145 14.22 11.44 -5.93
N ASN A 146 14.52 11.19 -4.66
CA ASN A 146 15.78 11.60 -4.04
C ASN A 146 16.98 10.99 -4.78
N GLY A 147 16.89 9.73 -5.20
CA GLY A 147 17.92 9.08 -6.00
C GLY A 147 18.20 9.78 -7.35
N ILE A 148 17.20 10.40 -7.99
CA ILE A 148 17.41 11.24 -9.18
C ILE A 148 18.18 12.51 -8.78
N MET A 149 17.79 13.19 -7.71
CA MET A 149 18.47 14.41 -7.24
C MET A 149 19.92 14.13 -6.86
N ASP A 150 20.18 13.03 -6.16
CA ASP A 150 21.53 12.59 -5.82
C ASP A 150 22.38 12.31 -7.07
N ALA A 151 21.82 11.64 -8.08
CA ALA A 151 22.50 11.37 -9.34
C ALA A 151 22.80 12.66 -10.13
N PHE A 152 21.91 13.65 -10.08
CA PHE A 152 22.18 14.98 -10.65
C PHE A 152 23.27 15.75 -9.88
N GLY A 153 23.45 15.49 -8.60
CA GLY A 153 24.52 16.07 -7.76
C GLY A 153 25.92 15.51 -8.03
N LEU A 154 26.06 14.39 -8.74
CA LEU A 154 27.35 13.75 -8.99
C LEU A 154 28.30 14.65 -9.80
N PRO A 155 29.65 14.54 -9.56
CA PRO A 155 30.67 15.27 -10.30
C PRO A 155 30.56 15.08 -11.82
N LYS A 156 31.02 16.11 -12.59
CA LYS A 156 30.98 16.15 -14.05
C LYS A 156 32.22 16.81 -14.68
N GLY A 157 33.36 16.85 -13.98
CA GLY A 157 34.60 17.51 -14.41
C GLY A 157 35.37 16.67 -15.43
N THR A 158 35.49 15.36 -15.22
CA THR A 158 36.18 14.43 -16.12
C THR A 158 35.23 13.63 -16.99
N GLU A 159 35.73 12.97 -18.03
CA GLU A 159 34.91 12.09 -18.89
C GLU A 159 34.40 10.86 -18.12
N GLU A 160 35.21 10.31 -17.18
CA GLU A 160 34.81 9.22 -16.30
C GLU A 160 33.66 9.65 -15.36
N GLU A 161 33.75 10.84 -14.78
CA GLU A 161 32.71 11.40 -13.92
C GLU A 161 31.41 11.63 -14.70
N LYS A 162 31.50 12.20 -15.92
CA LYS A 162 30.32 12.37 -16.79
C LYS A 162 29.67 11.04 -17.15
N ALA A 163 30.46 10.01 -17.49
CA ALA A 163 29.97 8.69 -17.80
C ALA A 163 29.30 8.02 -16.59
N LEU A 164 29.90 8.15 -15.39
CA LEU A 164 29.32 7.64 -14.15
C LEU A 164 27.99 8.33 -13.84
N ARG A 165 27.97 9.67 -13.88
CA ARG A 165 26.79 10.48 -13.66
C ARG A 165 25.65 10.13 -14.61
N THR A 166 25.92 9.98 -15.90
CA THR A 166 24.94 9.61 -16.92
C THR A 166 24.31 8.25 -16.61
N ARG A 167 25.12 7.26 -16.22
CA ARG A 167 24.62 5.94 -15.82
C ARG A 167 23.80 6.00 -14.54
N ALA A 168 24.22 6.78 -13.55
CA ALA A 168 23.48 6.94 -12.30
C ALA A 168 22.10 7.61 -12.53
N ILE A 169 22.05 8.67 -13.35
CA ILE A 169 20.79 9.33 -13.73
C ILE A 169 19.87 8.35 -14.46
N ALA A 170 20.38 7.57 -15.39
CA ALA A 170 19.58 6.59 -16.11
C ALA A 170 19.01 5.51 -15.18
N ALA A 171 19.81 4.98 -14.25
CA ALA A 171 19.36 3.99 -13.27
C ALA A 171 18.31 4.55 -12.31
N ALA A 172 18.54 5.76 -11.77
CA ALA A 172 17.59 6.41 -10.87
C ALA A 172 16.25 6.74 -11.58
N THR A 173 16.32 7.23 -12.84
CA THR A 173 15.12 7.52 -13.64
C THR A 173 14.33 6.24 -13.92
N LYS A 174 15.02 5.12 -14.22
CA LYS A 174 14.35 3.81 -14.38
C LYS A 174 13.55 3.44 -13.15
N THR A 175 14.17 3.52 -11.98
CA THR A 175 13.49 3.26 -10.69
C THR A 175 12.28 4.18 -10.49
N ALA A 176 12.42 5.47 -10.82
CA ALA A 176 11.32 6.43 -10.72
C ALA A 176 10.17 6.18 -11.72
N ILE A 177 10.38 5.39 -12.78
CA ILE A 177 9.31 4.88 -13.65
C ILE A 177 8.70 3.60 -13.07
N GLU A 178 9.54 2.68 -12.56
CA GLU A 178 9.12 1.36 -12.07
C GLU A 178 8.26 1.47 -10.79
N ILE A 179 8.60 2.37 -9.86
CA ILE A 179 7.87 2.52 -8.60
C ILE A 179 6.41 2.94 -8.82
N PRO A 180 6.08 4.03 -9.54
CA PRO A 180 4.68 4.38 -9.79
C PRO A 180 3.96 3.34 -10.66
N LEU A 181 4.65 2.65 -11.57
CA LEU A 181 4.05 1.53 -12.30
C LEU A 181 3.66 0.39 -11.34
N ARG A 182 4.48 0.11 -10.34
CA ARG A 182 4.15 -0.86 -9.29
C ARG A 182 2.97 -0.41 -8.43
N VAL A 183 2.87 0.89 -8.12
CA VAL A 183 1.67 1.44 -7.44
C VAL A 183 0.41 1.15 -8.25
N MET A 184 0.44 1.37 -9.57
CA MET A 184 -0.69 1.08 -10.46
C MET A 184 -1.10 -0.40 -10.40
N GLU A 185 -0.12 -1.31 -10.51
CA GLU A 185 -0.36 -2.76 -10.47
C GLU A 185 -1.05 -3.19 -9.17
N VAL A 186 -0.53 -2.73 -8.03
CA VAL A 186 -1.03 -3.14 -6.72
C VAL A 186 -2.38 -2.50 -6.42
N ALA A 187 -2.56 -1.22 -6.76
CA ALA A 187 -3.83 -0.52 -6.60
C ALA A 187 -4.93 -1.16 -7.47
N TYR A 188 -4.63 -1.48 -8.74
CA TYR A 188 -5.56 -2.20 -9.60
C TYR A 188 -5.88 -3.60 -9.06
N ALA A 189 -4.87 -4.37 -8.64
CA ALA A 189 -5.08 -5.70 -8.09
C ALA A 189 -5.95 -5.69 -6.81
N SER A 190 -5.89 -4.61 -6.02
CA SER A 190 -6.74 -4.46 -4.83
C SER A 190 -8.23 -4.31 -5.18
N MET A 191 -8.56 -3.85 -6.38
CA MET A 191 -9.95 -3.68 -6.84
C MET A 191 -10.73 -5.01 -6.91
N ASP A 192 -10.04 -6.16 -7.01
CA ASP A 192 -10.70 -7.46 -6.92
C ASP A 192 -11.29 -7.72 -5.52
N VAL A 193 -10.56 -7.33 -4.47
CA VAL A 193 -11.08 -7.39 -3.09
C VAL A 193 -12.25 -6.42 -2.93
N ILE A 194 -12.11 -5.18 -3.42
CA ILE A 194 -13.14 -4.14 -3.35
C ILE A 194 -14.42 -4.62 -4.05
N ARG A 195 -14.31 -5.17 -5.28
CA ARG A 195 -15.43 -5.72 -6.04
C ARG A 195 -16.12 -6.83 -5.27
N THR A 196 -15.35 -7.79 -4.76
CA THR A 196 -15.91 -8.91 -4.00
C THR A 196 -16.64 -8.43 -2.76
N MET A 197 -16.12 -7.42 -2.08
CA MET A 197 -16.78 -6.83 -0.91
C MET A 197 -18.04 -6.06 -1.28
N ALA A 198 -18.08 -5.36 -2.41
CA ALA A 198 -19.29 -4.74 -2.94
C ALA A 198 -20.36 -5.77 -3.28
N GLU A 199 -19.97 -6.92 -3.87
CA GLU A 199 -20.90 -8.00 -4.26
C GLU A 199 -21.40 -8.81 -3.07
N ARG A 200 -20.52 -9.22 -2.16
CA ARG A 200 -20.75 -10.31 -1.20
C ARG A 200 -20.52 -9.92 0.26
N GLY A 201 -19.94 -8.74 0.51
CA GLY A 201 -19.65 -8.25 1.84
C GLY A 201 -20.88 -7.77 2.61
N ASN A 202 -20.64 -7.32 3.84
CA ASN A 202 -21.68 -6.78 4.70
C ASN A 202 -22.41 -5.61 4.00
N PRO A 203 -23.73 -5.72 3.75
CA PRO A 203 -24.49 -4.70 3.04
C PRO A 203 -24.47 -3.33 3.74
N ASN A 204 -24.31 -3.30 5.06
CA ASN A 204 -24.21 -2.04 5.81
C ASN A 204 -22.91 -1.26 5.54
N SER A 205 -21.94 -1.91 4.91
CA SER A 205 -20.64 -1.32 4.56
C SER A 205 -20.42 -1.25 3.05
N VAL A 206 -21.49 -1.34 2.25
CA VAL A 206 -21.37 -1.34 0.78
C VAL A 206 -20.85 0.00 0.26
N SER A 207 -21.18 1.12 0.91
CA SER A 207 -20.66 2.45 0.57
C SER A 207 -19.14 2.55 0.75
N ASP A 208 -18.59 1.88 1.79
CA ASP A 208 -17.14 1.83 2.01
C ASP A 208 -16.41 1.12 0.86
N ALA A 209 -17.01 0.06 0.30
CA ALA A 209 -16.49 -0.58 -0.91
C ALA A 209 -16.54 0.39 -2.12
N GLY A 210 -17.58 1.21 -2.25
CA GLY A 210 -17.67 2.25 -3.27
C GLY A 210 -16.57 3.30 -3.15
N VAL A 211 -16.38 3.86 -1.96
CA VAL A 211 -15.27 4.80 -1.68
C VAL A 211 -13.91 4.15 -1.92
N GLY A 212 -13.77 2.86 -1.55
CA GLY A 212 -12.57 2.09 -1.84
C GLY A 212 -12.23 2.01 -3.33
N ALA A 213 -13.25 1.84 -4.19
CA ALA A 213 -13.07 1.82 -5.66
C ALA A 213 -12.61 3.18 -6.20
N LEU A 214 -13.21 4.27 -5.73
CA LEU A 214 -12.80 5.64 -6.10
C LEU A 214 -11.34 5.90 -5.71
N CYS A 215 -10.94 5.52 -4.50
CA CYS A 215 -9.56 5.65 -4.02
C CYS A 215 -8.59 4.81 -4.86
N ALA A 216 -8.89 3.54 -5.10
CA ALA A 216 -8.02 2.66 -5.87
C ALA A 216 -7.82 3.19 -7.30
N ARG A 217 -8.90 3.62 -7.97
CA ARG A 217 -8.82 4.23 -9.30
C ARG A 217 -8.01 5.53 -9.29
N ALA A 218 -8.24 6.41 -8.30
CA ALA A 218 -7.47 7.65 -8.18
C ALA A 218 -5.96 7.36 -7.98
N GLY A 219 -5.61 6.33 -7.19
CA GLY A 219 -4.25 5.84 -7.04
C GLY A 219 -3.63 5.39 -8.34
N VAL A 220 -4.35 4.58 -9.14
CA VAL A 220 -3.87 4.13 -10.47
C VAL A 220 -3.64 5.32 -11.41
N MET A 221 -4.61 6.22 -11.54
CA MET A 221 -4.51 7.36 -12.45
C MET A 221 -3.42 8.36 -12.02
N GLY A 222 -3.32 8.65 -10.72
CA GLY A 222 -2.28 9.52 -10.18
C GLY A 222 -0.88 8.95 -10.41
N ALA A 223 -0.69 7.66 -10.15
CA ALA A 223 0.59 6.99 -10.41
C ALA A 223 0.94 6.97 -11.91
N PHE A 224 -0.05 6.81 -12.80
CA PHE A 224 0.20 6.87 -14.24
C PHE A 224 0.73 8.22 -14.72
N MET A 225 0.29 9.33 -14.12
CA MET A 225 0.87 10.65 -14.42
C MET A 225 2.37 10.67 -14.12
N ASN A 226 2.79 10.05 -13.00
CA ASN A 226 4.20 9.94 -12.62
C ASN A 226 5.00 9.01 -13.56
N VAL A 227 4.43 7.88 -13.99
CA VAL A 227 5.04 7.03 -15.04
C VAL A 227 5.31 7.85 -16.29
N ARG A 228 4.33 8.60 -16.79
CA ARG A 228 4.44 9.37 -18.03
C ARG A 228 5.47 10.49 -17.94
N ILE A 229 5.49 11.26 -16.87
CA ILE A 229 6.43 12.38 -16.73
C ILE A 229 7.87 11.87 -16.63
N ASN A 230 8.10 10.79 -15.90
CA ASN A 230 9.43 10.21 -15.73
C ASN A 230 9.92 9.50 -17.00
N ALA A 231 9.02 8.88 -17.78
CA ALA A 231 9.34 8.22 -19.03
C ALA A 231 9.64 9.20 -20.20
N ALA A 232 9.13 10.43 -20.16
CA ALA A 232 9.21 11.38 -21.28
C ALA A 232 10.65 11.67 -21.74
N GLY A 233 11.59 11.80 -20.81
CA GLY A 233 13.01 12.07 -21.07
C GLY A 233 13.92 10.85 -21.03
N TYR A 234 13.39 9.64 -20.77
CA TYR A 234 14.21 8.47 -20.55
C TYR A 234 14.92 7.99 -21.81
N ALA A 235 16.21 7.64 -21.67
CA ALA A 235 17.06 7.31 -22.84
C ALA A 235 16.63 6.00 -23.53
N ASP A 236 16.27 4.97 -22.77
CA ASP A 236 15.73 3.72 -23.32
C ASP A 236 14.26 3.93 -23.74
N LYS A 237 14.09 4.25 -25.00
CA LYS A 237 12.77 4.52 -25.59
C LYS A 237 11.87 3.30 -25.64
N ALA A 238 12.44 2.10 -25.75
CA ALA A 238 11.68 0.86 -25.78
C ALA A 238 11.07 0.59 -24.40
N PHE A 239 11.86 0.67 -23.33
CA PHE A 239 11.40 0.55 -21.95
C PHE A 239 10.36 1.63 -21.59
N ALA A 240 10.60 2.87 -22.00
CA ALA A 240 9.65 3.97 -21.75
C ALA A 240 8.30 3.71 -22.44
N ALA A 241 8.30 3.31 -23.69
CA ALA A 241 7.09 3.01 -24.47
C ALA A 241 6.32 1.82 -23.88
N ASP A 242 7.01 0.74 -23.48
CA ASP A 242 6.41 -0.43 -22.85
C ASP A 242 5.75 -0.05 -21.50
N SER A 243 6.47 0.72 -20.67
CA SER A 243 5.96 1.20 -19.38
C SER A 243 4.70 2.06 -19.53
N ILE A 244 4.67 2.96 -20.52
CA ILE A 244 3.50 3.80 -20.82
C ILE A 244 2.35 2.94 -21.33
N ALA A 245 2.59 1.98 -22.24
CA ALA A 245 1.56 1.10 -22.77
C ALA A 245 0.93 0.22 -21.66
N LYS A 246 1.77 -0.33 -20.79
CA LYS A 246 1.33 -1.10 -19.60
C LYS A 246 0.51 -0.24 -18.65
N GLY A 247 0.97 0.98 -18.35
CA GLY A 247 0.25 1.94 -17.52
C GLY A 247 -1.10 2.30 -18.11
N LYS A 248 -1.18 2.59 -19.41
CA LYS A 248 -2.45 2.89 -20.09
C LYS A 248 -3.45 1.74 -20.01
N LYS A 249 -3.00 0.50 -20.19
CA LYS A 249 -3.85 -0.68 -20.02
C LYS A 249 -4.41 -0.78 -18.59
N LEU A 250 -3.58 -0.55 -17.57
CA LEU A 250 -4.01 -0.58 -16.16
C LEU A 250 -5.00 0.55 -15.85
N GLU A 251 -4.79 1.75 -16.40
CA GLU A 251 -5.73 2.87 -16.27
C GLU A 251 -7.11 2.52 -16.82
N ASP A 252 -7.17 2.01 -18.06
CA ASP A 252 -8.44 1.64 -18.70
C ASP A 252 -9.16 0.54 -17.92
N GLN A 253 -8.43 -0.47 -17.48
CA GLN A 253 -8.98 -1.56 -16.66
C GLN A 253 -9.49 -1.07 -15.29
N ALA A 254 -8.80 -0.13 -14.65
CA ALA A 254 -9.22 0.42 -13.37
C ALA A 254 -10.49 1.27 -13.50
N MET A 255 -10.63 2.05 -14.57
CA MET A 255 -11.83 2.82 -14.86
C MET A 255 -13.03 1.91 -15.09
N GLU A 256 -12.87 0.84 -15.88
CA GLU A 256 -13.93 -0.15 -16.12
C GLU A 256 -14.33 -0.87 -14.82
N MET A 257 -13.35 -1.28 -14.01
CA MET A 257 -13.59 -1.96 -12.73
C MET A 257 -14.31 -1.04 -11.74
N GLU A 258 -13.89 0.23 -11.61
CA GLU A 258 -14.60 1.22 -10.78
C GLU A 258 -16.05 1.36 -11.21
N ALA A 259 -16.33 1.54 -12.50
CA ALA A 259 -17.69 1.69 -13.00
C ALA A 259 -18.59 0.49 -12.65
N ARG A 260 -18.05 -0.74 -12.77
CA ARG A 260 -18.74 -1.97 -12.36
C ARG A 260 -19.03 -1.99 -10.86
N ILE A 261 -18.05 -1.65 -10.03
CA ILE A 261 -18.20 -1.63 -8.57
C ILE A 261 -19.26 -0.61 -8.17
N LEU A 262 -19.18 0.61 -8.72
CA LEU A 262 -20.13 1.68 -8.40
C LEU A 262 -21.56 1.33 -8.85
N ALA A 263 -21.74 0.62 -9.98
CA ALA A 263 -23.05 0.13 -10.38
C ALA A 263 -23.67 -0.81 -9.33
N ILE A 264 -22.86 -1.76 -8.80
CA ILE A 264 -23.30 -2.67 -7.74
C ILE A 264 -23.64 -1.90 -6.45
N VAL A 265 -22.75 -0.96 -6.06
CA VAL A 265 -22.95 -0.15 -4.86
C VAL A 265 -24.22 0.68 -4.95
N ASN A 266 -24.42 1.40 -6.06
CA ASN A 266 -25.59 2.26 -6.27
C ASN A 266 -26.89 1.45 -6.28
N GLN A 267 -26.89 0.26 -6.89
CA GLN A 267 -28.03 -0.64 -6.84
C GLN A 267 -28.39 -1.03 -5.40
N LYS A 268 -27.38 -1.33 -4.57
CA LYS A 268 -27.60 -1.75 -3.18
C LYS A 268 -27.97 -0.60 -2.24
N ILE A 269 -27.50 0.62 -2.51
CA ILE A 269 -27.88 1.81 -1.72
C ILE A 269 -29.30 2.26 -2.06
N GLY A 270 -29.72 2.14 -3.32
CA GLY A 270 -31.04 2.55 -3.78
C GLY A 270 -32.16 1.52 -3.53
N SER A 271 -31.83 0.34 -3.00
CA SER A 271 -32.76 -0.72 -2.63
C SER A 271 -33.08 -0.69 -1.14
#